data_7a64edfe049fd31d496c81646bd27aec
#
_entry.id   7a64edfe049fd31d496c81646bd27aec
#
_cell.length_a   1.000
_cell.length_b   1.000
_cell.length_c   1.000
_cell.angle_alpha   90.00
_cell.angle_beta   90.00
_cell.angle_gamma   90.00
#
_symmetry.space_group_name_H-M   'P 1'
#
loop_
_entity.id
_entity.type
_entity.pdbx_description
1 polymer ?
#
loop_
_entity_poly.entity_id
_entity_poly.type
_entity_poly.pdbx_seq_one_letter_code
_entity_poly.pdbx_strand_id
1 'polypeptide(L)'
;AAVYASQKTPRAPSDIVLEVSSAMALGDLPGGVPGACWVFTNAESVRLYRGNDFVAEFAPDRRGRFAALPHPPIEINDFVGSLLEKYEGMDHASALQVAAILNELRRDAMEPSPLSRARMLSLRLGWNDVLRMYYKYIGVLGSPAAEYRFEAVWHGRAVRTVVREPVQSVRLECVVHNPILTDGPTWDCAAVSLRAIDQNGNLLPYCGEAVCLSVEGPLKILGPSVVPLRGGMAGTYLATTGKAGRAVLHCRMEGALDTEAVLTVRSREEQNV
;
A
#
# COMPACT_ATOMS: atom_id res chain seq x y z
N ALA A 1 -8.93 -7.73 -1.66
CA ALA A 1 -8.23 -9.02 -1.48
C ALA A 1 -7.55 -9.07 -0.10
N ALA A 2 -6.69 -8.12 0.27
CA ALA A 2 -5.90 -8.14 1.51
C ALA A 2 -6.75 -8.23 2.79
N VAL A 3 -7.88 -7.53 2.86
CA VAL A 3 -8.82 -7.57 4.00
C VAL A 3 -9.29 -9.00 4.31
N TYR A 4 -9.64 -9.78 3.28
CA TYR A 4 -10.04 -11.17 3.46
C TYR A 4 -8.84 -12.09 3.72
N ALA A 5 -7.73 -11.86 3.02
CA ALA A 5 -6.51 -12.64 3.19
C ALA A 5 -5.97 -12.55 4.61
N SER A 6 -6.06 -11.35 5.24
CA SER A 6 -5.62 -11.13 6.62
C SER A 6 -6.48 -11.85 7.67
N GLN A 7 -7.63 -12.43 7.30
CA GLN A 7 -8.46 -13.18 8.25
C GLN A 7 -8.08 -14.66 8.37
N LYS A 8 -7.12 -15.14 7.57
CA LYS A 8 -6.60 -16.51 7.70
C LYS A 8 -5.61 -16.61 8.85
N THR A 9 -5.70 -17.70 9.61
CA THR A 9 -4.69 -18.03 10.62
C THR A 9 -3.37 -18.38 9.94
N PRO A 10 -2.27 -17.66 10.22
CA PRO A 10 -0.98 -17.94 9.61
C PRO A 10 -0.38 -19.23 10.18
N ARG A 11 0.29 -20.01 9.33
CA ARG A 11 1.02 -21.24 9.70
C ARG A 11 2.51 -21.09 9.52
N ALA A 12 2.93 -20.14 8.68
CA ALA A 12 4.32 -19.83 8.36
C ALA A 12 4.50 -18.32 8.16
N PRO A 13 5.71 -17.78 8.24
CA PRO A 13 6.00 -16.37 7.96
C PRO A 13 5.50 -15.89 6.58
N SER A 14 5.50 -16.77 5.59
CA SER A 14 4.98 -16.51 4.24
C SER A 14 3.47 -16.26 4.18
N ASP A 15 2.72 -16.73 5.18
CA ASP A 15 1.26 -16.54 5.26
C ASP A 15 0.88 -15.18 5.82
N ILE A 16 1.87 -14.44 6.36
CA ILE A 16 1.60 -13.14 6.96
C ILE A 16 1.24 -12.13 5.87
N VAL A 17 0.08 -11.54 6.01
CA VAL A 17 -0.41 -10.41 5.21
C VAL A 17 -0.02 -9.12 5.92
N LEU A 18 0.43 -8.13 5.17
CA LEU A 18 0.65 -6.77 5.65
C LEU A 18 0.23 -5.79 4.55
N GLU A 19 -0.90 -5.13 4.75
CA GLU A 19 -1.42 -4.13 3.83
C GLU A 19 -1.77 -2.86 4.59
N VAL A 20 -1.17 -1.75 4.16
CA VAL A 20 -1.38 -0.43 4.76
C VAL A 20 -2.37 0.34 3.91
N SER A 21 -3.47 0.82 4.51
CA SER A 21 -4.55 1.52 3.79
C SER A 21 -4.16 2.91 3.28
N SER A 22 -3.12 3.51 3.85
CA SER A 22 -2.63 4.83 3.45
C SER A 22 -1.45 4.72 2.50
N ALA A 23 -1.42 5.55 1.46
CA ALA A 23 -0.25 5.72 0.61
C ALA A 23 0.90 6.43 1.32
N MET A 24 0.63 7.08 2.47
CA MET A 24 1.59 7.89 3.24
C MET A 24 2.29 8.96 2.38
N ALA A 25 1.64 9.43 1.32
CA ALA A 25 2.16 10.42 0.37
C ALA A 25 2.15 11.84 0.97
N LEU A 26 2.79 12.00 2.13
CA LEU A 26 2.88 13.26 2.85
C LEU A 26 3.79 14.21 2.10
N GLY A 27 3.29 15.39 1.81
CA GLY A 27 4.03 16.43 1.10
C GLY A 27 3.88 16.38 -0.43
N ASP A 28 3.55 15.24 -1.04
CA ASP A 28 3.48 15.08 -2.49
C ASP A 28 2.12 15.45 -3.09
N LEU A 29 1.03 15.24 -2.34
CA LEU A 29 -0.32 15.40 -2.83
C LEU A 29 -1.18 16.25 -1.90
N PRO A 30 -2.12 17.06 -2.44
CA PRO A 30 -3.14 17.71 -1.64
C PRO A 30 -3.95 16.64 -0.86
N GLY A 31 -4.05 16.80 0.45
CA GLY A 31 -4.72 15.81 1.31
C GLY A 31 -3.88 14.57 1.63
N GLY A 32 -2.59 14.57 1.32
CA GLY A 32 -1.63 13.50 1.71
C GLY A 32 -1.38 13.38 3.21
N VAL A 33 -2.01 14.22 4.05
CA VAL A 33 -2.00 14.01 5.50
C VAL A 33 -2.76 12.71 5.80
N PRO A 34 -2.15 11.74 6.48
CA PRO A 34 -2.81 10.49 6.77
C PRO A 34 -4.02 10.73 7.68
N GLY A 35 -5.22 10.55 7.15
CA GLY A 35 -6.43 10.44 7.95
C GLY A 35 -6.39 9.19 8.85
N ALA A 36 -7.46 8.41 8.89
CA ALA A 36 -7.42 7.11 9.52
C ALA A 36 -6.52 6.16 8.72
N CYS A 37 -5.43 5.69 9.32
CA CYS A 37 -4.54 4.70 8.73
C CYS A 37 -4.78 3.33 9.38
N TRP A 38 -5.22 2.37 8.57
CA TRP A 38 -5.49 1.01 9.01
C TRP A 38 -4.48 0.05 8.39
N VAL A 39 -4.05 -0.92 9.16
CA VAL A 39 -3.22 -2.03 8.68
C VAL A 39 -4.02 -3.32 8.77
N PHE A 40 -4.19 -3.97 7.62
CA PHE A 40 -4.82 -5.28 7.50
C PHE A 40 -3.74 -6.34 7.57
N THR A 41 -3.69 -7.06 8.69
CA THR A 41 -2.67 -8.09 8.95
C THR A 41 -3.24 -9.21 9.80
N ASN A 42 -2.65 -10.39 9.67
CA ASN A 42 -2.83 -11.53 10.57
C ASN A 42 -1.62 -11.75 11.49
N ALA A 43 -0.72 -10.76 11.57
CA ALA A 43 0.37 -10.73 12.53
C ALA A 43 -0.11 -10.35 13.94
N GLU A 44 0.75 -10.51 14.93
CA GLU A 44 0.46 -10.20 16.34
C GLU A 44 0.46 -8.69 16.61
N SER A 45 1.36 -7.96 15.94
CA SER A 45 1.49 -6.51 16.03
C SER A 45 2.16 -5.92 14.78
N VAL A 46 2.17 -4.59 14.70
CA VAL A 46 2.85 -3.83 13.66
C VAL A 46 3.73 -2.77 14.31
N ARG A 47 5.00 -2.75 13.96
CA ARG A 47 5.94 -1.67 14.31
C ARG A 47 5.97 -0.63 13.24
N LEU A 48 5.89 0.63 13.64
CA LEU A 48 6.02 1.79 12.77
C LEU A 48 7.38 2.46 13.00
N TYR A 49 8.05 2.76 11.89
CA TYR A 49 9.27 3.56 11.86
C TYR A 49 9.07 4.76 10.93
N ARG A 50 9.74 5.88 11.25
CA ARG A 50 9.90 7.03 10.38
C ARG A 50 11.38 7.17 10.05
N GLY A 51 11.77 6.86 8.81
CA GLY A 51 13.16 6.62 8.49
C GLY A 51 13.73 5.49 9.35
N ASN A 52 14.81 5.79 10.06
CA ASN A 52 15.45 4.84 10.99
C ASN A 52 14.88 4.89 12.42
N ASP A 53 13.96 5.80 12.71
CA ASP A 53 13.45 6.00 14.05
C ASP A 53 12.20 5.14 14.32
N PHE A 54 12.27 4.36 15.37
CA PHE A 54 11.09 3.68 15.90
C PHE A 54 10.09 4.71 16.43
N VAL A 55 8.83 4.60 15.98
CA VAL A 55 7.73 5.45 16.43
C VAL A 55 6.94 4.77 17.53
N ALA A 56 6.33 3.65 17.20
CA ALA A 56 5.48 2.88 18.13
C ALA A 56 5.24 1.46 17.61
N GLU A 57 4.75 0.58 18.49
CA GLU A 57 4.22 -0.75 18.15
C GLU A 57 2.73 -0.81 18.46
N PHE A 58 1.95 -1.31 17.51
CA PHE A 58 0.48 -1.35 17.57
C PHE A 58 0.01 -2.79 17.53
N ALA A 59 -0.93 -3.11 18.42
CA ALA A 59 -1.61 -4.41 18.45
C ALA A 59 -3.08 -4.27 18.01
N PRO A 60 -3.73 -5.35 17.54
CA PRO A 60 -5.14 -5.32 17.18
C PRO A 60 -6.02 -5.05 18.40
N ASP A 61 -6.98 -4.14 18.25
CA ASP A 61 -7.96 -3.89 19.29
C ASP A 61 -9.02 -4.99 19.31
N ARG A 62 -8.87 -5.90 20.27
CA ARG A 62 -9.79 -7.03 20.48
C ARG A 62 -11.04 -6.69 21.31
N ARG A 63 -11.23 -5.43 21.67
CA ARG A 63 -12.42 -4.93 22.39
C ARG A 63 -13.21 -3.89 21.61
N GLY A 64 -12.64 -3.39 20.50
CA GLY A 64 -13.22 -2.35 19.67
C GLY A 64 -14.24 -2.87 18.66
N ARG A 65 -14.54 -2.02 17.70
CA ARG A 65 -15.55 -2.22 16.65
C ARG A 65 -15.38 -3.53 15.86
N PHE A 66 -14.14 -3.97 15.67
CA PHE A 66 -13.78 -5.12 14.84
C PHE A 66 -13.40 -6.37 15.65
N ALA A 67 -13.70 -6.39 16.97
CA ALA A 67 -13.29 -7.46 17.88
C ALA A 67 -13.82 -8.86 17.50
N ALA A 68 -14.92 -8.92 16.74
CA ALA A 68 -15.50 -10.17 16.25
C ALA A 68 -14.71 -10.83 15.11
N LEU A 69 -13.78 -10.09 14.47
CA LEU A 69 -12.94 -10.63 13.41
C LEU A 69 -11.83 -11.51 14.00
N PRO A 70 -11.43 -12.61 13.32
CA PRO A 70 -10.28 -13.42 13.73
C PRO A 70 -9.01 -12.58 13.89
N HIS A 71 -8.77 -11.66 12.93
CA HIS A 71 -7.66 -10.71 12.94
C HIS A 71 -8.21 -9.29 12.73
N PRO A 72 -8.57 -8.57 13.81
CA PRO A 72 -9.02 -7.18 13.71
C PRO A 72 -7.96 -6.30 13.03
N PRO A 73 -8.36 -5.38 12.13
CA PRO A 73 -7.42 -4.44 11.56
C PRO A 73 -6.80 -3.56 12.65
N ILE A 74 -5.53 -3.24 12.50
CA ILE A 74 -4.77 -2.42 13.44
C ILE A 74 -4.88 -0.96 13.01
N GLU A 75 -5.38 -0.10 13.88
CA GLU A 75 -5.37 1.35 13.66
C GLU A 75 -4.01 1.93 14.04
N ILE A 76 -3.38 2.63 13.10
CA ILE A 76 -2.20 3.45 13.38
C ILE A 76 -2.69 4.82 13.81
N ASN A 77 -2.75 5.02 15.10
CA ASN A 77 -3.29 6.23 15.72
C ASN A 77 -2.20 7.19 16.25
N ASP A 78 -0.95 6.77 16.24
CA ASP A 78 0.21 7.59 16.63
C ASP A 78 1.30 7.54 15.57
N PHE A 79 1.69 8.72 15.06
CA PHE A 79 2.76 8.91 14.07
C PHE A 79 3.96 9.68 14.65
N VAL A 80 3.91 10.01 15.92
CA VAL A 80 4.91 10.81 16.62
C VAL A 80 5.67 9.98 17.64
N GLY A 81 4.95 9.20 18.46
CA GLY A 81 5.51 8.25 19.41
C GLY A 81 6.69 8.81 20.21
N SER A 82 7.80 8.07 20.21
CA SER A 82 9.03 8.40 20.93
C SER A 82 9.87 9.54 20.30
N LEU A 83 9.46 10.06 19.12
CA LEU A 83 10.26 11.11 18.44
C LEU A 83 10.35 12.41 19.24
N LEU A 84 9.31 12.75 20.02
CA LEU A 84 9.32 13.94 20.88
C LEU A 84 10.32 13.83 22.03
N GLU A 85 10.44 12.67 22.65
CA GLU A 85 11.46 12.44 23.68
C GLU A 85 12.86 12.56 23.07
N LYS A 86 13.05 11.95 21.91
CA LYS A 86 14.35 11.91 21.24
C LYS A 86 14.79 13.26 20.70
N TYR A 87 13.92 14.02 20.07
CA TYR A 87 14.30 15.21 19.31
C TYR A 87 13.90 16.54 19.95
N GLU A 88 12.92 16.55 20.86
CA GLU A 88 12.52 17.76 21.59
C GLU A 88 13.01 17.72 23.06
N GLY A 89 13.59 16.61 23.51
CA GLY A 89 14.07 16.45 24.89
C GLY A 89 12.95 16.46 25.93
N MET A 90 11.72 16.11 25.53
CA MET A 90 10.58 16.08 26.42
C MET A 90 10.66 14.87 27.36
N ASP A 91 10.19 15.03 28.58
CA ASP A 91 9.91 13.89 29.43
C ASP A 91 8.75 13.06 28.86
N HIS A 92 8.68 11.78 29.24
CA HIS A 92 7.70 10.84 28.70
C HIS A 92 6.24 11.30 28.84
N ALA A 93 5.88 11.88 30.00
CA ALA A 93 4.50 12.32 30.26
C ALA A 93 4.11 13.53 29.37
N SER A 94 5.02 14.48 29.19
CA SER A 94 4.83 15.62 28.30
C SER A 94 4.77 15.17 26.85
N ALA A 95 5.66 14.27 26.42
CA ALA A 95 5.71 13.73 25.07
C ALA A 95 4.38 13.02 24.69
N LEU A 96 3.82 12.20 25.58
CA LEU A 96 2.50 11.57 25.37
C LEU A 96 1.37 12.58 25.19
N GLN A 97 1.37 13.67 25.98
CA GLN A 97 0.33 14.70 25.86
C GLN A 97 0.46 15.46 24.53
N VAL A 98 1.69 15.82 24.12
CA VAL A 98 1.94 16.49 22.84
C VAL A 98 1.61 15.57 21.67
N ALA A 99 2.03 14.30 21.71
CA ALA A 99 1.69 13.32 20.68
C ALA A 99 0.16 13.19 20.51
N ALA A 100 -0.59 13.16 21.62
CA ALA A 100 -2.04 13.13 21.59
C ALA A 100 -2.65 14.37 20.91
N ILE A 101 -2.11 15.57 21.17
CA ILE A 101 -2.53 16.81 20.51
C ILE A 101 -2.26 16.73 19.00
N LEU A 102 -1.04 16.37 18.60
CA LEU A 102 -0.63 16.33 17.19
C LEU A 102 -1.44 15.27 16.41
N ASN A 103 -1.68 14.09 16.99
CA ASN A 103 -2.47 13.05 16.36
C ASN A 103 -3.97 13.40 16.29
N GLU A 104 -4.50 14.18 17.24
CA GLU A 104 -5.85 14.72 17.17
C GLU A 104 -5.98 15.74 16.02
N LEU A 105 -5.08 16.74 15.96
CA LEU A 105 -5.08 17.75 14.89
C LEU A 105 -5.00 17.10 13.49
N ARG A 106 -4.26 16.01 13.36
CA ARG A 106 -4.17 15.23 12.13
C ARG A 106 -5.53 14.63 11.71
N ARG A 107 -6.34 14.16 12.68
CA ARG A 107 -7.64 13.53 12.41
C ARG A 107 -8.76 14.54 12.21
N ASP A 108 -8.72 15.64 12.97
CA ASP A 108 -9.84 16.55 13.14
C ASP A 108 -9.61 17.90 12.44
N ALA A 109 -9.01 17.84 11.24
CA ALA A 109 -8.83 18.97 10.33
C ALA A 109 -8.18 20.21 10.99
N MET A 110 -7.21 20.02 11.88
CA MET A 110 -6.47 21.06 12.62
C MET A 110 -7.29 21.80 13.69
N GLU A 111 -8.40 21.25 14.13
CA GLU A 111 -9.22 21.80 15.22
C GLU A 111 -8.93 21.12 16.56
N PRO A 112 -8.27 21.80 17.53
CA PRO A 112 -7.98 21.22 18.83
C PRO A 112 -9.24 21.18 19.71
N SER A 113 -9.50 20.02 20.30
CA SER A 113 -10.59 19.85 21.29
C SER A 113 -10.36 20.69 22.56
N PRO A 114 -11.38 20.88 23.40
CA PRO A 114 -11.19 21.51 24.71
C PRO A 114 -10.14 20.82 25.56
N LEU A 115 -10.03 19.48 25.47
CA LEU A 115 -9.02 18.70 26.20
C LEU A 115 -7.61 19.00 25.69
N SER A 116 -7.41 19.06 24.38
CA SER A 116 -6.12 19.43 23.78
C SER A 116 -5.72 20.86 24.12
N ARG A 117 -6.66 21.80 24.15
CA ARG A 117 -6.40 23.17 24.60
C ARG A 117 -5.98 23.20 26.07
N ALA A 118 -6.62 22.42 26.95
CA ALA A 118 -6.21 22.30 28.35
C ALA A 118 -4.80 21.69 28.51
N ARG A 119 -4.46 20.68 27.72
CA ARG A 119 -3.10 20.11 27.67
C ARG A 119 -2.06 21.14 27.21
N MET A 120 -2.35 21.92 26.15
CA MET A 120 -1.48 22.99 25.70
C MET A 120 -1.18 24.00 26.82
N LEU A 121 -2.22 24.43 27.54
CA LEU A 121 -2.06 25.34 28.68
C LEU A 121 -1.21 24.73 29.81
N SER A 122 -1.45 23.46 30.16
CA SER A 122 -0.69 22.78 31.20
C SER A 122 0.81 22.64 30.86
N LEU A 123 1.11 22.42 29.57
CA LEU A 123 2.47 22.31 29.05
C LEU A 123 3.09 23.66 28.69
N ARG A 124 2.38 24.77 28.86
CA ARG A 124 2.78 26.12 28.44
C ARG A 124 3.18 26.21 26.95
N LEU A 125 2.48 25.45 26.11
CA LEU A 125 2.68 25.43 24.65
C LEU A 125 1.75 26.46 24.00
N GLY A 126 2.33 27.35 23.20
CA GLY A 126 1.59 28.21 22.29
C GLY A 126 1.14 27.47 21.03
N TRP A 127 0.17 28.04 20.31
CA TRP A 127 -0.28 27.47 19.04
C TRP A 127 0.85 27.34 18.01
N ASN A 128 1.75 28.29 17.98
CA ASN A 128 2.92 28.27 17.08
C ASN A 128 3.89 27.10 17.39
N ASP A 129 4.04 26.76 18.67
CA ASP A 129 4.87 25.62 19.06
C ASP A 129 4.25 24.29 18.56
N VAL A 130 2.94 24.17 18.74
CA VAL A 130 2.18 23.00 18.26
C VAL A 130 2.24 22.90 16.74
N LEU A 131 2.04 24.01 16.01
CA LEU A 131 2.16 24.01 14.54
C LEU A 131 3.57 23.65 14.08
N ARG A 132 4.61 24.19 14.71
CA ARG A 132 6.01 23.85 14.40
C ARG A 132 6.24 22.33 14.54
N MET A 133 5.79 21.74 15.64
CA MET A 133 5.90 20.29 15.85
C MET A 133 5.03 19.50 14.88
N TYR A 134 3.83 19.99 14.57
CA TYR A 134 2.95 19.37 13.58
C TYR A 134 3.64 19.30 12.21
N TYR A 135 4.17 20.40 11.71
CA TYR A 135 4.89 20.43 10.43
C TYR A 135 6.15 19.55 10.43
N LYS A 136 6.84 19.47 11.56
CA LYS A 136 8.05 18.65 11.70
C LYS A 136 7.73 17.14 11.73
N TYR A 137 6.70 16.71 12.47
CA TYR A 137 6.46 15.30 12.77
C TYR A 137 5.29 14.68 11.97
N ILE A 138 4.28 15.44 11.63
CA ILE A 138 3.15 14.97 10.81
C ILE A 138 3.36 15.43 9.35
N GLY A 139 3.58 16.71 9.13
CA GLY A 139 3.76 17.28 7.80
C GLY A 139 2.46 17.78 7.16
N VAL A 140 2.63 18.55 6.09
CA VAL A 140 1.56 19.09 5.22
C VAL A 140 2.06 19.06 3.77
N LEU A 141 1.22 19.43 2.81
CA LEU A 141 1.64 19.64 1.42
C LEU A 141 2.87 20.56 1.36
N GLY A 142 3.92 20.10 0.67
CA GLY A 142 5.20 20.80 0.58
C GLY A 142 6.16 20.59 1.76
N SER A 143 5.77 19.82 2.78
CA SER A 143 6.72 19.37 3.80
C SER A 143 7.75 18.41 3.20
N PRO A 144 8.96 18.31 3.78
CA PRO A 144 9.90 17.27 3.40
C PRO A 144 9.25 15.91 3.50
N ALA A 145 9.34 15.16 2.44
CA ALA A 145 8.80 13.81 2.39
C ALA A 145 9.52 12.91 3.39
N ALA A 146 8.78 12.02 4.03
CA ALA A 146 9.31 11.09 5.01
C ALA A 146 9.06 9.65 4.54
N GLU A 147 10.06 8.80 4.75
CA GLU A 147 9.90 7.36 4.67
C GLU A 147 9.16 6.86 5.90
N TYR A 148 8.17 6.01 5.69
CA TYR A 148 7.51 5.24 6.74
C TYR A 148 7.67 3.76 6.46
N ARG A 149 8.11 3.00 7.46
CA ARG A 149 8.30 1.56 7.39
C ARG A 149 7.39 0.88 8.39
N PHE A 150 6.58 -0.05 7.92
CA PHE A 150 5.67 -0.88 8.70
C PHE A 150 6.22 -2.30 8.71
N GLU A 151 6.41 -2.86 9.90
CA GLU A 151 6.90 -4.23 10.09
C GLU A 151 5.84 -5.07 10.81
N ALA A 152 5.35 -6.11 10.15
CA ALA A 152 4.49 -7.11 10.79
C ALA A 152 5.33 -7.99 11.71
N VAL A 153 4.94 -8.07 12.98
CA VAL A 153 5.63 -8.87 14.00
C VAL A 153 4.85 -10.15 14.25
N TRP A 154 5.55 -11.28 14.15
CA TRP A 154 5.02 -12.59 14.44
C TRP A 154 6.04 -13.40 15.23
N HIS A 155 5.62 -13.98 16.37
CA HIS A 155 6.51 -14.63 17.36
C HIS A 155 7.72 -13.74 17.75
N GLY A 156 7.43 -12.44 17.99
CA GLY A 156 8.41 -11.46 18.43
C GLY A 156 9.40 -10.99 17.35
N ARG A 157 9.28 -11.47 16.11
CA ARG A 157 10.18 -11.12 14.99
C ARG A 157 9.44 -10.40 13.88
N ALA A 158 10.09 -9.43 13.26
CA ALA A 158 9.60 -8.82 12.02
C ALA A 158 9.72 -9.86 10.88
N VAL A 159 8.57 -10.18 10.25
CA VAL A 159 8.49 -11.22 9.21
C VAL A 159 8.05 -10.66 7.85
N ARG A 160 7.48 -9.48 7.83
CA ARG A 160 7.09 -8.78 6.61
C ARG A 160 7.20 -7.28 6.79
N THR A 161 7.65 -6.59 5.75
CA THR A 161 7.86 -5.15 5.76
C THR A 161 7.15 -4.50 4.58
N VAL A 162 6.55 -3.34 4.81
CA VAL A 162 6.04 -2.43 3.78
C VAL A 162 6.68 -1.07 4.01
N VAL A 163 7.28 -0.52 2.97
CA VAL A 163 7.87 0.82 2.98
C VAL A 163 6.97 1.75 2.17
N ARG A 164 6.69 2.91 2.72
CA ARG A 164 5.96 4.02 2.10
C ARG A 164 6.88 5.22 2.09
N GLU A 165 7.33 5.61 0.93
CA GLU A 165 8.21 6.76 0.71
C GLU A 165 7.77 7.53 -0.54
N PRO A 166 8.32 8.73 -0.82
CA PRO A 166 8.05 9.46 -2.04
C PRO A 166 8.30 8.61 -3.28
N VAL A 167 7.45 8.76 -4.28
CA VAL A 167 7.58 8.07 -5.56
C VAL A 167 8.82 8.58 -6.28
N GLN A 168 9.78 7.71 -6.51
CA GLN A 168 11.02 7.99 -7.23
C GLN A 168 10.99 7.40 -8.63
N SER A 169 10.27 6.28 -8.81
CA SER A 169 10.09 5.64 -10.10
C SER A 169 8.74 4.95 -10.19
N VAL A 170 8.19 4.92 -11.39
CA VAL A 170 6.95 4.23 -11.70
C VAL A 170 7.27 3.01 -12.56
N ARG A 171 6.71 1.87 -12.23
CA ARG A 171 6.79 0.64 -13.04
C ARG A 171 5.40 0.13 -13.35
N LEU A 172 5.25 -0.42 -14.54
CA LEU A 172 4.05 -1.16 -14.92
C LEU A 172 4.26 -2.65 -14.60
N GLU A 173 3.47 -3.18 -13.68
CA GLU A 173 3.40 -4.60 -13.40
C GLU A 173 2.33 -5.24 -14.27
N CYS A 174 2.68 -6.33 -14.97
CA CYS A 174 1.76 -7.12 -15.79
C CYS A 174 1.71 -8.55 -15.25
N VAL A 175 0.54 -8.96 -14.78
CA VAL A 175 0.33 -10.33 -14.25
C VAL A 175 -0.67 -11.07 -15.12
N VAL A 176 -0.22 -12.14 -15.75
CA VAL A 176 -1.07 -13.09 -16.48
C VAL A 176 -1.50 -14.20 -15.53
N HIS A 177 -2.81 -14.33 -15.28
CA HIS A 177 -3.34 -15.28 -14.29
C HIS A 177 -3.25 -16.75 -14.74
N ASN A 178 -3.22 -17.00 -16.05
CA ASN A 178 -2.99 -18.33 -16.62
C ASN A 178 -2.08 -18.19 -17.86
N PRO A 179 -0.76 -18.38 -17.73
CA PRO A 179 0.17 -18.21 -18.84
C PRO A 179 0.21 -19.39 -19.81
N ILE A 180 -0.46 -20.51 -19.50
CA ILE A 180 -0.54 -21.68 -20.38
C ILE A 180 -2.00 -21.86 -20.81
N LEU A 181 -2.24 -21.67 -22.10
CA LEU A 181 -3.56 -21.80 -22.70
C LEU A 181 -3.62 -23.04 -23.59
N THR A 182 -4.80 -23.62 -23.73
CA THR A 182 -5.04 -24.79 -24.58
C THR A 182 -6.00 -24.42 -25.69
N ASP A 183 -5.54 -24.43 -26.93
CA ASP A 183 -6.38 -24.25 -28.10
C ASP A 183 -6.99 -25.56 -28.54
N GLY A 184 -8.29 -25.56 -28.88
CA GLY A 184 -9.05 -26.73 -29.22
C GLY A 184 -10.31 -26.39 -30.06
N PRO A 185 -11.40 -27.15 -29.95
CA PRO A 185 -12.66 -26.85 -30.60
C PRO A 185 -13.24 -25.46 -30.21
N THR A 186 -12.85 -24.97 -29.02
CA THR A 186 -13.17 -23.62 -28.53
C THR A 186 -11.88 -22.90 -28.18
N TRP A 187 -11.90 -21.59 -28.31
CA TRP A 187 -10.80 -20.76 -27.83
C TRP A 187 -10.69 -20.79 -26.30
N ASP A 188 -9.47 -20.65 -25.81
CA ASP A 188 -9.17 -20.47 -24.40
C ASP A 188 -8.72 -19.03 -24.13
N CYS A 189 -8.82 -18.55 -22.88
CA CYS A 189 -8.44 -17.19 -22.54
C CYS A 189 -7.71 -17.05 -21.20
N ALA A 190 -6.86 -16.03 -21.13
CA ALA A 190 -6.18 -15.61 -19.91
C ALA A 190 -6.63 -14.19 -19.52
N ALA A 191 -6.89 -14.00 -18.23
CA ALA A 191 -7.05 -12.68 -17.66
C ALA A 191 -5.65 -12.06 -17.41
N VAL A 192 -5.52 -10.78 -17.69
CA VAL A 192 -4.31 -9.98 -17.46
C VAL A 192 -4.65 -8.84 -16.52
N SER A 193 -3.89 -8.70 -15.46
CA SER A 193 -3.95 -7.57 -14.53
C SER A 193 -2.76 -6.64 -14.77
N LEU A 194 -3.03 -5.35 -14.85
CA LEU A 194 -2.05 -4.28 -15.01
C LEU A 194 -2.09 -3.39 -13.78
N ARG A 195 -0.91 -3.04 -13.24
CA ARG A 195 -0.80 -2.20 -12.05
C ARG A 195 0.37 -1.22 -12.21
N ALA A 196 0.13 0.07 -11.95
CA ALA A 196 1.22 1.01 -11.75
C ALA A 196 1.72 0.90 -10.30
N ILE A 197 2.99 0.65 -10.13
CA ILE A 197 3.63 0.48 -8.84
C ILE A 197 4.86 1.38 -8.71
N ASP A 198 5.17 1.78 -7.46
CA ASP A 198 6.39 2.51 -7.13
C ASP A 198 7.62 1.59 -7.04
N GLN A 199 8.77 2.15 -6.67
CA GLN A 199 10.04 1.43 -6.47
C GLN A 199 9.95 0.34 -5.39
N ASN A 200 9.01 0.44 -4.45
CA ASN A 200 8.78 -0.53 -3.37
C ASN A 200 7.66 -1.54 -3.68
N GLY A 201 7.09 -1.49 -4.89
CA GLY A 201 5.99 -2.36 -5.29
C GLY A 201 4.61 -1.94 -4.76
N ASN A 202 4.48 -0.74 -4.22
CA ASN A 202 3.19 -0.23 -3.78
C ASN A 202 2.38 0.27 -4.97
N LEU A 203 1.08 -0.04 -4.96
CA LEU A 203 0.14 0.48 -5.94
C LEU A 203 0.09 2.01 -5.90
N LEU A 204 0.10 2.64 -7.06
CA LEU A 204 -0.04 4.08 -7.25
C LEU A 204 -1.48 4.45 -7.62
N PRO A 205 -2.38 4.68 -6.66
CA PRO A 205 -3.82 4.84 -6.93
C PRO A 205 -4.16 6.11 -7.70
N TYR A 206 -3.24 7.06 -7.79
CA TYR A 206 -3.43 8.31 -8.53
C TYR A 206 -2.87 8.26 -9.95
N CYS A 207 -2.20 7.17 -10.34
CA CYS A 207 -1.73 6.96 -11.71
C CYS A 207 -2.93 6.64 -12.61
N GLY A 208 -3.22 7.53 -13.55
CA GLY A 208 -4.32 7.43 -14.52
C GLY A 208 -3.86 7.26 -15.97
N GLU A 209 -2.56 6.98 -16.19
CA GLU A 209 -1.95 6.89 -17.49
C GLU A 209 -2.56 5.78 -18.35
N ALA A 210 -2.50 5.97 -19.69
CA ALA A 210 -2.97 4.97 -20.63
C ALA A 210 -1.88 3.90 -20.86
N VAL A 211 -2.29 2.65 -20.86
CA VAL A 211 -1.44 1.50 -21.21
C VAL A 211 -1.75 1.05 -22.63
N CYS A 212 -0.75 1.09 -23.50
CA CYS A 212 -0.81 0.54 -24.85
C CYS A 212 -0.43 -0.94 -24.82
N LEU A 213 -1.26 -1.78 -25.42
CA LEU A 213 -1.13 -3.24 -25.45
C LEU A 213 -0.92 -3.70 -26.88
N SER A 214 0.02 -4.60 -27.09
CA SER A 214 0.17 -5.35 -28.34
C SER A 214 0.55 -6.79 -28.05
N VAL A 215 0.23 -7.68 -28.95
CA VAL A 215 0.48 -9.10 -28.79
C VAL A 215 1.16 -9.67 -30.03
N GLU A 216 2.16 -10.50 -29.83
CA GLU A 216 2.81 -11.30 -30.86
C GLU A 216 2.52 -12.77 -30.64
N GLY A 217 2.45 -13.56 -31.74
CA GLY A 217 2.15 -14.99 -31.69
C GLY A 217 0.67 -15.33 -31.73
N PRO A 218 0.28 -16.55 -31.33
CA PRO A 218 -1.08 -17.09 -31.56
C PRO A 218 -2.14 -16.63 -30.54
N LEU A 219 -2.11 -15.37 -30.16
CA LEU A 219 -3.09 -14.74 -29.27
C LEU A 219 -3.68 -13.47 -29.88
N LYS A 220 -4.83 -13.06 -29.40
CA LYS A 220 -5.46 -11.76 -29.66
C LYS A 220 -5.95 -11.12 -28.37
N ILE A 221 -5.94 -9.80 -28.33
CA ILE A 221 -6.51 -9.03 -27.22
C ILE A 221 -8.04 -9.01 -27.39
N LEU A 222 -8.76 -9.35 -26.28
CA LEU A 222 -10.21 -9.18 -26.22
C LEU A 222 -10.54 -7.84 -25.58
N GLY A 223 -10.67 -6.80 -26.41
CA GLY A 223 -10.94 -5.45 -25.98
C GLY A 223 -10.06 -4.42 -26.67
N PRO A 224 -9.99 -3.19 -26.15
CA PRO A 224 -9.18 -2.15 -26.75
C PRO A 224 -7.68 -2.42 -26.53
N SER A 225 -6.87 -2.00 -27.50
CA SER A 225 -5.41 -2.03 -27.41
C SER A 225 -4.82 -0.89 -26.55
N VAL A 226 -5.65 0.06 -26.14
CA VAL A 226 -5.28 1.15 -25.23
C VAL A 226 -6.27 1.16 -24.07
N VAL A 227 -5.79 0.96 -22.86
CA VAL A 227 -6.61 0.91 -21.65
C VAL A 227 -6.12 1.94 -20.64
N PRO A 228 -6.98 2.84 -20.13
CA PRO A 228 -6.59 3.77 -19.08
C PRO A 228 -6.51 3.06 -17.74
N LEU A 229 -5.51 3.39 -16.92
CA LEU A 229 -5.48 3.00 -15.52
C LEU A 229 -6.57 3.75 -14.75
N ARG A 230 -7.21 3.06 -13.82
CA ARG A 230 -8.17 3.63 -12.86
C ARG A 230 -7.79 3.19 -11.46
N GLY A 231 -7.46 4.15 -10.61
CA GLY A 231 -6.90 3.81 -9.29
C GLY A 231 -5.57 3.05 -9.39
N GLY A 232 -4.76 3.35 -10.43
CA GLY A 232 -3.49 2.68 -10.69
C GLY A 232 -3.62 1.27 -11.30
N MET A 233 -4.82 0.82 -11.69
CA MET A 233 -5.06 -0.54 -12.18
C MET A 233 -5.87 -0.56 -13.46
N ALA A 234 -5.61 -1.58 -14.27
CA ALA A 234 -6.44 -1.95 -15.41
C ALA A 234 -6.40 -3.46 -15.62
N GLY A 235 -7.15 -3.95 -16.58
CA GLY A 235 -7.11 -5.34 -16.99
C GLY A 235 -7.57 -5.53 -18.43
N THR A 236 -7.17 -6.66 -18.99
CA THR A 236 -7.60 -7.13 -20.31
C THR A 236 -7.68 -8.64 -20.33
N TYR A 237 -8.13 -9.19 -21.46
CA TYR A 237 -8.14 -10.62 -21.71
C TYR A 237 -7.42 -10.93 -23.00
N LEU A 238 -6.72 -12.05 -23.03
CA LEU A 238 -6.09 -12.61 -24.22
C LEU A 238 -6.80 -13.91 -24.59
N ALA A 239 -7.07 -14.12 -25.87
CA ALA A 239 -7.68 -15.36 -26.35
C ALA A 239 -6.80 -16.01 -27.42
N THR A 240 -6.86 -17.36 -27.51
CA THR A 240 -6.19 -18.15 -28.55
C THR A 240 -6.79 -17.90 -29.93
N THR A 241 -6.01 -18.13 -30.99
CA THR A 241 -6.38 -17.85 -32.39
C THR A 241 -6.38 -19.09 -33.30
N GLY A 242 -6.43 -20.29 -32.74
CA GLY A 242 -6.46 -21.53 -33.54
C GLY A 242 -5.08 -22.12 -33.84
N LYS A 243 -4.01 -21.63 -33.19
CA LYS A 243 -2.63 -22.12 -33.40
C LYS A 243 -1.90 -22.30 -32.08
N ALA A 244 -1.11 -23.36 -31.98
CA ALA A 244 -0.17 -23.55 -30.88
C ALA A 244 1.10 -22.71 -31.08
N GLY A 245 1.78 -22.36 -30.01
CA GLY A 245 3.04 -21.64 -30.04
C GLY A 245 3.27 -20.74 -28.86
N ARG A 246 4.42 -20.06 -28.88
CA ARG A 246 4.76 -19.01 -27.93
C ARG A 246 4.13 -17.70 -28.34
N ALA A 247 3.64 -16.95 -27.37
CA ALA A 247 3.12 -15.60 -27.54
C ALA A 247 3.75 -14.64 -26.54
N VAL A 248 3.80 -13.36 -26.88
CA VAL A 248 4.31 -12.30 -26.03
C VAL A 248 3.28 -11.16 -25.99
N LEU A 249 2.88 -10.78 -24.82
CA LEU A 249 2.11 -9.55 -24.58
C LEU A 249 3.11 -8.44 -24.25
N HIS A 250 3.07 -7.35 -25.00
CA HIS A 250 3.82 -6.13 -24.72
C HIS A 250 2.90 -5.10 -24.12
N CYS A 251 3.33 -4.50 -23.01
CA CYS A 251 2.61 -3.45 -22.30
C CYS A 251 3.50 -2.22 -22.20
N ARG A 252 3.02 -1.09 -22.69
CA ARG A 252 3.74 0.18 -22.70
C ARG A 252 2.93 1.26 -22.03
N MET A 253 3.55 2.00 -21.12
CA MET A 253 2.97 3.13 -20.43
C MET A 253 3.96 4.29 -20.43
N GLU A 254 3.50 5.52 -20.68
CA GLU A 254 4.37 6.69 -20.63
C GLU A 254 4.96 6.86 -19.22
N GLY A 255 6.24 7.19 -19.14
CA GLY A 255 6.95 7.38 -17.86
C GLY A 255 7.35 6.09 -17.13
N ALA A 256 7.07 4.90 -17.69
CA ALA A 256 7.51 3.62 -17.17
C ALA A 256 8.30 2.81 -18.20
N LEU A 257 9.08 1.83 -17.72
CA LEU A 257 9.73 0.86 -18.59
C LEU A 257 8.68 -0.06 -19.23
N ASP A 258 8.91 -0.40 -20.50
CA ASP A 258 8.11 -1.39 -21.23
C ASP A 258 8.14 -2.74 -20.48
N THR A 259 7.00 -3.39 -20.39
CA THR A 259 6.85 -4.67 -19.69
C THR A 259 6.32 -5.72 -20.66
N GLU A 260 6.84 -6.94 -20.56
CA GLU A 260 6.43 -8.06 -21.37
C GLU A 260 5.96 -9.24 -20.53
N ALA A 261 4.99 -9.97 -21.04
CA ALA A 261 4.56 -11.24 -20.46
C ALA A 261 4.55 -12.33 -21.54
N VAL A 262 5.16 -13.47 -21.21
CA VAL A 262 5.26 -14.62 -22.12
C VAL A 262 4.17 -15.63 -21.77
N LEU A 263 3.46 -16.08 -22.83
CA LEU A 263 2.43 -17.12 -22.74
C LEU A 263 2.76 -18.26 -23.68
N THR A 264 2.22 -19.44 -23.37
CA THR A 264 2.32 -20.62 -24.23
C THR A 264 0.92 -21.11 -24.59
N VAL A 265 0.68 -21.27 -25.87
CA VAL A 265 -0.56 -21.91 -26.38
C VAL A 265 -0.21 -23.31 -26.81
N ARG A 266 -0.86 -24.31 -26.21
CA ARG A 266 -0.73 -25.74 -26.54
C ARG A 266 -1.89 -26.18 -27.43
N SER A 267 -1.64 -27.13 -28.32
CA SER A 267 -2.72 -27.84 -29.03
C SER A 267 -3.29 -28.90 -28.12
N ARG A 268 -4.61 -29.08 -28.16
CA ARG A 268 -5.29 -30.15 -27.42
C ARG A 268 -4.87 -31.55 -27.86
N GLU A 269 -4.40 -31.70 -29.10
CA GLU A 269 -3.89 -32.98 -29.62
C GLU A 269 -2.61 -33.44 -28.95
N GLU A 270 -1.78 -32.50 -28.46
CA GLU A 270 -0.53 -32.77 -27.75
C GLU A 270 -0.71 -33.22 -26.28
N GLN A 271 -1.90 -33.12 -25.72
CA GLN A 271 -2.22 -33.55 -24.35
C GLN A 271 -2.64 -35.02 -24.24
N ASN A 272 -2.91 -35.69 -25.36
CA ASN A 272 -3.40 -37.06 -25.40
C ASN A 272 -2.34 -38.10 -25.83
N VAL A 273 -1.05 -37.71 -25.77
CA VAL A 273 0.09 -38.61 -26.07
C VAL A 273 0.89 -38.93 -24.82
#